data_0beb93b7ffd284936629adc0fd535226
#
_entry.id   0beb93b7ffd284936629adc0fd535226
#
_cell.length_a   1.000
_cell.length_b   1.000
_cell.length_c   1.000
_cell.angle_alpha   90.00
_cell.angle_beta   90.00
_cell.angle_gamma   90.00
#
_symmetry.space_group_name_H-M   'P 1'
#
loop_
_entity.id
_entity.type
_entity.pdbx_description
1 polymer ?
#
loop_
_entity_poly.entity_id
_entity_poly.type
_entity_poly.pdbx_seq_one_letter_code
_entity_poly.pdbx_strand_id
1 'polypeptide(L)'
;MPDLTLDLRYLKYAVQVAEAGSFRRAAERLSVSQSTVSRRVQLFERQLGFSLFKRTRAGAGLTPEGERFLQQAVVGARYLRNAATEIRSARKLKTGLVRFGMLEAFPACPIINILSAFRNRHPTIEVKLEEGTSEENTLGVKRGLPCIPQVACRLR
;
A
#
# COMPACT_ATOMS: atom_id res chain seq x y z
N MET A 1 15.06 -19.71 4.41
CA MET A 1 14.22 -18.66 5.00
C MET A 1 14.51 -17.36 4.25
N PRO A 2 13.51 -16.50 3.94
CA PRO A 2 13.82 -15.21 3.37
C PRO A 2 14.68 -14.41 4.36
N ASP A 3 15.71 -13.74 3.84
CA ASP A 3 16.56 -12.88 4.65
C ASP A 3 15.76 -11.66 5.13
N LEU A 4 15.43 -11.64 6.42
CA LEU A 4 14.68 -10.56 7.07
C LEU A 4 15.60 -9.50 7.69
N THR A 5 16.86 -9.44 7.29
CA THR A 5 17.81 -8.41 7.78
C THR A 5 17.45 -7.00 7.31
N LEU A 6 16.57 -6.87 6.29
CA LEU A 6 16.13 -5.59 5.76
C LEU A 6 15.24 -4.87 6.77
N ASP A 7 15.66 -3.71 7.27
CA ASP A 7 14.88 -2.89 8.19
C ASP A 7 13.82 -2.05 7.44
N LEU A 8 12.62 -2.58 7.34
CA LEU A 8 11.49 -1.93 6.67
C LEU A 8 11.08 -0.59 7.29
N ARG A 9 11.57 -0.24 8.49
CA ARG A 9 11.31 1.08 9.10
C ARG A 9 11.85 2.22 8.24
N TYR A 10 12.90 1.96 7.45
CA TYR A 10 13.48 2.96 6.57
C TYR A 10 12.73 3.12 5.24
N LEU A 11 11.96 2.12 4.83
CA LEU A 11 11.18 2.16 3.59
C LEU A 11 10.27 3.38 3.51
N LYS A 12 9.62 3.76 4.61
CA LYS A 12 8.73 4.94 4.65
C LYS A 12 9.43 6.23 4.23
N TYR A 13 10.72 6.39 4.60
CA TYR A 13 11.49 7.58 4.24
C TYR A 13 11.80 7.59 2.74
N ALA A 14 12.20 6.45 2.19
CA ALA A 14 12.45 6.31 0.76
C ALA A 14 11.19 6.57 -0.07
N VAL A 15 10.04 6.00 0.31
CA VAL A 15 8.75 6.24 -0.35
C VAL A 15 8.39 7.74 -0.31
N GLN A 16 8.52 8.40 0.86
CA GLN A 16 8.20 9.82 0.98
C GLN A 16 9.14 10.72 0.16
N VAL A 17 10.41 10.37 0.02
CA VAL A 17 11.35 11.10 -0.86
C VAL A 17 10.97 10.90 -2.33
N ALA A 18 10.59 9.69 -2.73
CA ALA A 18 10.16 9.40 -4.10
C ALA A 18 8.89 10.18 -4.47
N GLU A 19 7.88 10.18 -3.60
CA GLU A 19 6.62 10.93 -3.81
C GLU A 19 6.81 12.45 -3.81
N ALA A 20 7.69 12.97 -2.94
CA ALA A 20 7.94 14.41 -2.86
C ALA A 20 8.93 14.91 -3.94
N GLY A 21 9.74 14.03 -4.53
CA GLY A 21 10.84 14.39 -5.43
C GLY A 21 11.94 15.23 -4.76
N SER A 22 11.95 15.32 -3.42
CA SER A 22 12.87 16.17 -2.66
C SER A 22 12.99 15.70 -1.21
N PHE A 23 14.22 15.57 -0.72
CA PHE A 23 14.50 15.25 0.68
C PHE A 23 13.94 16.30 1.65
N ARG A 24 13.98 17.58 1.29
CA ARG A 24 13.44 18.66 2.11
C ARG A 24 11.92 18.56 2.25
N ARG A 25 11.20 18.43 1.13
CA ARG A 25 9.74 18.27 1.14
C ARG A 25 9.29 16.99 1.84
N ALA A 26 10.04 15.90 1.70
CA ALA A 26 9.78 14.68 2.44
C ALA A 26 9.95 14.86 3.95
N ALA A 27 10.98 15.60 4.38
CA ALA A 27 11.22 15.93 5.78
C ALA A 27 10.07 16.76 6.38
N GLU A 28 9.60 17.78 5.66
CA GLU A 28 8.44 18.59 6.04
C GLU A 28 7.18 17.72 6.24
N ARG A 29 6.87 16.82 5.28
CA ARG A 29 5.73 15.89 5.38
C ARG A 29 5.82 14.91 6.55
N LEU A 30 7.04 14.49 6.90
CA LEU A 30 7.30 13.56 7.99
C LEU A 30 7.50 14.25 9.34
N SER A 31 7.49 15.60 9.38
CA SER A 31 7.75 16.42 10.58
C SER A 31 9.09 16.07 11.24
N VAL A 32 10.13 15.87 10.44
CA VAL A 32 11.51 15.59 10.88
C VAL A 32 12.50 16.47 10.14
N SER A 33 13.77 16.49 10.58
CA SER A 33 14.81 17.21 9.86
C SER A 33 15.21 16.53 8.53
N GLN A 34 15.62 17.33 7.56
CA GLN A 34 16.15 16.80 6.29
C GLN A 34 17.34 15.87 6.49
N SER A 35 18.22 16.18 7.47
CA SER A 35 19.36 15.32 7.81
C SER A 35 18.92 13.95 8.32
N THR A 36 17.82 13.88 9.08
CA THR A 36 17.22 12.61 9.51
C THR A 36 16.74 11.79 8.31
N VAL A 37 16.01 12.38 7.39
CA VAL A 37 15.53 11.70 6.18
C VAL A 37 16.72 11.19 5.36
N SER A 38 17.71 12.05 5.09
CA SER A 38 18.90 11.70 4.32
C SER A 38 19.66 10.52 4.96
N ARG A 39 19.88 10.59 6.28
CA ARG A 39 20.58 9.52 7.02
C ARG A 39 19.81 8.19 6.97
N ARG A 40 18.48 8.22 7.12
CA ARG A 40 17.64 7.02 7.08
C ARG A 40 17.62 6.39 5.69
N VAL A 41 17.54 7.18 4.64
CA VAL A 41 17.61 6.69 3.26
C VAL A 41 18.98 6.10 2.97
N GLN A 42 20.09 6.75 3.37
CA GLN A 42 21.44 6.22 3.19
C GLN A 42 21.66 4.90 3.94
N LEU A 43 21.09 4.75 5.16
CA LEU A 43 21.14 3.49 5.89
C LEU A 43 20.39 2.39 5.13
N PHE A 44 19.26 2.72 4.54
CA PHE A 44 18.47 1.78 3.76
C PHE A 44 19.18 1.36 2.48
N GLU A 45 19.75 2.30 1.72
CA GLU A 45 20.55 2.02 0.53
C GLU A 45 21.76 1.12 0.84
N ARG A 46 22.41 1.34 1.99
CA ARG A 46 23.50 0.45 2.44
C ARG A 46 23.05 -0.98 2.72
N GLN A 47 21.86 -1.17 3.32
CA GLN A 47 21.28 -2.49 3.54
C GLN A 47 20.89 -3.17 2.24
N LEU A 48 20.43 -2.39 1.26
CA LEU A 48 20.04 -2.88 -0.06
C LEU A 48 21.26 -3.21 -0.95
N GLY A 49 22.40 -2.59 -0.71
CA GLY A 49 23.60 -2.73 -1.54
C GLY A 49 23.55 -1.92 -2.84
N PHE A 50 22.56 -1.06 -3.03
CA PHE A 50 22.43 -0.16 -4.19
C PHE A 50 21.74 1.15 -3.81
N SER A 51 21.94 2.18 -4.65
CA SER A 51 21.35 3.49 -4.43
C SER A 51 19.93 3.55 -4.99
N LEU A 52 18.99 4.06 -4.20
CA LEU A 52 17.63 4.32 -4.62
C LEU A 52 17.49 5.66 -5.35
N PHE A 53 18.32 6.63 -4.96
CA PHE A 53 18.23 8.00 -5.45
C PHE A 53 19.51 8.48 -6.08
N LYS A 54 19.37 9.32 -7.10
CA LYS A 54 20.42 10.15 -7.68
C LYS A 54 20.09 11.62 -7.45
N ARG A 55 21.11 12.43 -7.19
CA ARG A 55 20.96 13.88 -7.12
C ARG A 55 20.77 14.43 -8.53
N THR A 56 19.73 15.23 -8.71
CA THR A 56 19.44 15.95 -9.96
C THR A 56 19.35 17.44 -9.68
N ARG A 57 19.44 18.27 -10.73
CA ARG A 57 19.22 19.73 -10.60
C ARG A 57 17.82 20.07 -10.09
N ALA A 58 16.84 19.20 -10.37
CA ALA A 58 15.46 19.35 -9.92
C ALA A 58 15.18 18.77 -8.52
N GLY A 59 16.18 18.12 -7.90
CA GLY A 59 16.03 17.50 -6.57
C GLY A 59 16.50 16.06 -6.50
N ALA A 60 15.70 15.18 -5.92
CA ALA A 60 15.97 13.75 -5.80
C ALA A 60 15.22 12.98 -6.90
N GLY A 61 15.95 12.40 -7.86
CA GLY A 61 15.41 11.48 -8.84
C GLY A 61 15.67 10.03 -8.44
N LEU A 62 14.80 9.10 -8.83
CA LEU A 62 15.03 7.67 -8.65
C LEU A 62 16.12 7.16 -9.60
N THR A 63 16.86 6.16 -9.16
CA THR A 63 17.64 5.30 -10.04
C THR A 63 16.72 4.24 -10.68
N PRO A 64 17.11 3.59 -11.80
CA PRO A 64 16.31 2.48 -12.36
C PRO A 64 16.09 1.33 -11.36
N GLU A 65 17.11 1.01 -10.56
CA GLU A 65 17.03 0.02 -9.49
C GLU A 65 16.10 0.48 -8.38
N GLY A 66 16.18 1.76 -8.00
CA GLY A 66 15.33 2.37 -6.98
C GLY A 66 13.86 2.35 -7.37
N GLU A 67 13.55 2.65 -8.63
CA GLU A 67 12.18 2.62 -9.14
C GLU A 67 11.60 1.20 -9.07
N ARG A 68 12.30 0.22 -9.63
CA ARG A 68 11.89 -1.20 -9.59
C ARG A 68 11.71 -1.71 -8.16
N PHE A 69 12.67 -1.38 -7.28
CA PHE A 69 12.60 -1.80 -5.89
C PHE A 69 11.40 -1.19 -5.16
N LEU A 70 11.19 0.13 -5.26
CA LEU A 70 10.11 0.81 -4.54
C LEU A 70 8.73 0.35 -5.02
N GLN A 71 8.55 0.08 -6.32
CA GLN A 71 7.31 -0.51 -6.84
C GLN A 71 6.98 -1.83 -6.12
N GLN A 72 7.94 -2.74 -6.01
CA GLN A 72 7.75 -4.03 -5.34
C GLN A 72 7.62 -3.87 -3.81
N ALA A 73 8.44 -3.01 -3.21
CA ALA A 73 8.45 -2.80 -1.77
C ALA A 73 7.14 -2.20 -1.23
N VAL A 74 6.52 -1.27 -1.98
CA VAL A 74 5.19 -0.71 -1.62
C VAL A 74 4.12 -1.80 -1.66
N VAL A 75 4.16 -2.67 -2.67
CA VAL A 75 3.26 -3.83 -2.76
C VAL A 75 3.47 -4.75 -1.56
N GLY A 76 4.71 -5.12 -1.25
CA GLY A 76 5.05 -5.97 -0.10
C GLY A 76 4.62 -5.37 1.24
N ALA A 77 4.86 -4.08 1.46
CA ALA A 77 4.44 -3.37 2.68
C ALA A 77 2.92 -3.38 2.84
N ARG A 78 2.18 -3.29 1.74
CA ARG A 78 0.72 -3.39 1.75
C ARG A 78 0.25 -4.79 2.12
N TYR A 79 0.88 -5.85 1.60
CA TYR A 79 0.58 -7.23 2.00
C TYR A 79 0.75 -7.43 3.52
N LEU A 80 1.85 -6.97 4.09
CA LEU A 80 2.10 -7.05 5.53
C LEU A 80 1.04 -6.30 6.34
N ARG A 81 0.68 -5.09 5.92
CA ARG A 81 -0.37 -4.30 6.57
C ARG A 81 -1.72 -4.99 6.52
N ASN A 82 -2.07 -5.59 5.38
CA ASN A 82 -3.32 -6.30 5.20
C ASN A 82 -3.40 -7.53 6.10
N ALA A 83 -2.34 -8.34 6.15
CA ALA A 83 -2.25 -9.49 7.05
C ALA A 83 -2.42 -9.08 8.52
N ALA A 84 -1.76 -8.00 8.96
CA ALA A 84 -1.92 -7.49 10.31
C ALA A 84 -3.35 -7.01 10.59
N THR A 85 -4.00 -6.37 9.59
CA THR A 85 -5.39 -5.89 9.72
C THR A 85 -6.36 -7.06 9.78
N GLU A 86 -6.15 -8.08 8.99
CA GLU A 86 -6.98 -9.29 8.95
C GLU A 86 -6.96 -10.02 10.30
N ILE A 87 -5.79 -10.21 10.89
CA ILE A 87 -5.65 -10.83 12.22
C ILE A 87 -6.31 -9.97 13.31
N ARG A 88 -6.16 -8.63 13.23
CA ARG A 88 -6.83 -7.72 14.18
C ARG A 88 -8.35 -7.78 14.06
N SER A 89 -8.87 -7.90 12.83
CA SER A 89 -10.32 -8.03 12.57
C SER A 89 -10.85 -9.37 13.03
N ALA A 90 -10.11 -10.45 12.81
CA ALA A 90 -10.45 -11.79 13.31
C ALA A 90 -10.46 -11.86 14.85
N ARG A 91 -9.58 -11.13 15.54
CA ARG A 91 -9.56 -11.04 17.01
C ARG A 91 -10.73 -10.22 17.58
N LYS A 92 -11.30 -9.30 16.83
CA LYS A 92 -12.52 -8.54 17.22
C LYS A 92 -13.80 -9.35 16.98
N LEU A 93 -13.75 -10.63 17.10
CA LEU A 93 -14.79 -11.67 17.08
C LEU A 93 -16.23 -11.16 17.12
N LYS A 94 -16.71 -10.61 16.00
CA LYS A 94 -18.12 -10.49 15.60
C LYS A 94 -18.30 -9.79 14.25
N THR A 95 -17.21 -9.38 13.60
CA THR A 95 -17.30 -8.65 12.33
C THR A 95 -16.59 -9.45 11.24
N GLY A 96 -17.35 -10.08 10.35
CA GLY A 96 -16.82 -10.67 9.12
C GLY A 96 -16.35 -9.55 8.19
N LEU A 97 -15.29 -9.80 7.43
CA LEU A 97 -14.86 -8.92 6.33
C LEU A 97 -15.07 -9.65 5.02
N VAL A 98 -15.93 -9.09 4.17
CA VAL A 98 -16.14 -9.57 2.79
C VAL A 98 -15.46 -8.59 1.84
N ARG A 99 -14.60 -9.09 0.97
CA ARG A 99 -13.92 -8.30 -0.05
C ARG A 99 -14.44 -8.66 -1.42
N PHE A 100 -14.87 -7.65 -2.17
CA PHE A 100 -15.31 -7.79 -3.54
C PHE A 100 -14.31 -7.13 -4.48
N GLY A 101 -13.71 -7.94 -5.38
CA GLY A 101 -12.96 -7.44 -6.51
C GLY A 101 -13.91 -7.11 -7.66
N MET A 102 -13.81 -5.92 -8.23
CA MET A 102 -14.55 -5.50 -9.43
C MET A 102 -13.60 -5.18 -10.57
N LEU A 103 -14.06 -5.43 -11.80
CA LEU A 103 -13.40 -4.94 -13.00
C LEU A 103 -13.71 -3.46 -13.19
N GLU A 104 -12.70 -2.69 -13.60
CA GLU A 104 -12.76 -1.24 -13.80
C GLU A 104 -13.88 -0.77 -14.75
N ALA A 105 -14.34 -1.66 -15.65
CA ALA A 105 -15.37 -1.40 -16.65
C ALA A 105 -16.79 -1.83 -16.24
N PHE A 106 -17.02 -2.26 -15.00
CA PHE A 106 -18.34 -2.76 -14.59
C PHE A 106 -19.22 -1.60 -14.10
N PRO A 107 -20.48 -1.47 -14.58
CA PRO A 107 -21.39 -0.44 -14.07
C PRO A 107 -21.66 -0.66 -12.58
N ALA A 108 -21.26 0.31 -11.76
CA ALA A 108 -21.31 0.22 -10.29
C ALA A 108 -22.75 0.15 -9.71
N CYS A 109 -23.75 0.68 -10.43
CA CYS A 109 -25.12 0.84 -9.90
C CYS A 109 -25.80 -0.44 -9.39
N PRO A 110 -25.81 -1.59 -10.10
CA PRO A 110 -26.48 -2.79 -9.60
C PRO A 110 -25.81 -3.37 -8.36
N ILE A 111 -24.47 -3.32 -8.33
CA ILE A 111 -23.67 -3.89 -7.24
C ILE A 111 -23.83 -3.07 -5.95
N ILE A 112 -23.88 -1.75 -6.06
CA ILE A 112 -24.09 -0.85 -4.92
C ILE A 112 -25.42 -1.19 -4.22
N ASN A 113 -26.50 -1.43 -4.97
CA ASN A 113 -27.79 -1.78 -4.41
C ASN A 113 -27.75 -3.12 -3.67
N ILE A 114 -27.10 -4.13 -4.25
CA ILE A 114 -26.94 -5.45 -3.62
C ILE A 114 -26.11 -5.35 -2.34
N LEU A 115 -25.02 -4.60 -2.37
CA LEU A 115 -24.15 -4.43 -1.21
C LEU A 115 -24.82 -3.60 -0.11
N SER A 116 -25.63 -2.61 -0.47
CA SER A 116 -26.43 -1.85 0.49
C SER A 116 -27.47 -2.72 1.18
N ALA A 117 -28.18 -3.57 0.43
CA ALA A 117 -29.12 -4.53 0.97
C ALA A 117 -28.43 -5.58 1.87
N PHE A 118 -27.24 -6.04 1.47
CA PHE A 118 -26.41 -6.95 2.27
C PHE A 118 -25.97 -6.31 3.60
N ARG A 119 -25.46 -5.07 3.56
CA ARG A 119 -25.06 -4.33 4.78
C ARG A 119 -26.23 -4.12 5.74
N ASN A 120 -27.40 -3.79 5.23
CA ASN A 120 -28.61 -3.61 6.06
C ASN A 120 -29.00 -4.93 6.76
N ARG A 121 -28.80 -6.07 6.08
CA ARG A 121 -29.14 -7.39 6.63
C ARG A 121 -28.05 -7.96 7.55
N HIS A 122 -26.80 -7.51 7.36
CA HIS A 122 -25.62 -7.98 8.09
C HIS A 122 -24.76 -6.82 8.59
N PRO A 123 -25.24 -6.01 9.55
CA PRO A 123 -24.55 -4.77 9.98
C PRO A 123 -23.20 -5.04 10.66
N THR A 124 -22.96 -6.26 11.08
CA THR A 124 -21.69 -6.68 11.71
C THR A 124 -20.63 -7.11 10.69
N ILE A 125 -20.97 -7.18 9.40
CA ILE A 125 -20.05 -7.58 8.34
C ILE A 125 -19.57 -6.32 7.60
N GLU A 126 -18.26 -6.10 7.62
CA GLU A 126 -17.63 -5.05 6.82
C GLU A 126 -17.49 -5.52 5.36
N VAL A 127 -17.96 -4.70 4.41
CA VAL A 127 -17.81 -4.98 2.98
C VAL A 127 -16.82 -3.99 2.39
N LYS A 128 -15.78 -4.52 1.74
CA LYS A 128 -14.79 -3.73 0.98
C LYS A 128 -14.91 -4.04 -0.49
N LEU A 129 -15.04 -2.98 -1.28
CA LEU A 129 -14.96 -3.01 -2.74
C LEU A 129 -13.56 -2.64 -3.17
N GLU A 130 -13.01 -3.41 -4.09
CA GLU A 130 -11.69 -3.17 -4.65
C GLU A 130 -11.79 -3.29 -6.17
N GLU A 131 -11.37 -2.24 -6.88
CA GLU A 131 -11.30 -2.23 -8.34
C GLU A 131 -9.93 -2.73 -8.78
N GLY A 132 -9.90 -3.57 -9.80
CA GLY A 132 -8.66 -4.11 -10.35
C GLY A 132 -8.87 -4.88 -11.65
N THR A 133 -7.78 -5.25 -12.29
CA THR A 133 -7.80 -6.09 -13.48
C THR A 133 -8.27 -7.52 -13.16
N SER A 134 -8.69 -8.27 -14.17
CA SER A 134 -9.11 -9.67 -14.02
C SER A 134 -8.00 -10.55 -13.40
N GLU A 135 -6.75 -10.29 -13.75
CA GLU A 135 -5.60 -11.04 -13.22
C GLU A 135 -5.35 -10.72 -11.74
N GLU A 136 -5.39 -9.44 -11.38
CA GLU A 136 -5.22 -8.99 -10.00
C GLU A 136 -6.33 -9.53 -9.09
N ASN A 137 -7.58 -9.46 -9.53
CA ASN A 137 -8.73 -9.98 -8.80
C ASN A 137 -8.64 -11.50 -8.61
N THR A 138 -8.27 -12.24 -9.67
CA THR A 138 -8.11 -13.70 -9.61
C THR A 138 -6.97 -14.09 -8.66
N LEU A 139 -5.85 -13.39 -8.72
CA LEU A 139 -4.70 -13.62 -7.86
C LEU A 139 -5.02 -13.28 -6.40
N GLY A 140 -5.78 -12.21 -6.17
CA GLY A 140 -6.27 -11.80 -4.86
C GLY A 140 -7.15 -12.86 -4.21
N VAL A 141 -8.14 -13.38 -4.95
CA VAL A 141 -9.03 -14.45 -4.46
C VAL A 141 -8.25 -15.72 -4.11
N LYS A 142 -7.35 -16.19 -4.99
CA LYS A 142 -6.54 -17.39 -4.74
C LYS A 142 -5.62 -17.28 -3.53
N ARG A 143 -5.19 -16.07 -3.16
CA ARG A 143 -4.27 -15.82 -2.05
C ARG A 143 -4.95 -15.26 -0.80
N GLY A 144 -6.27 -15.11 -0.81
CA GLY A 144 -7.01 -14.45 0.28
C GLY A 144 -6.61 -12.99 0.47
N LEU A 145 -6.04 -12.35 -0.55
CA LEU A 145 -5.46 -11.02 -0.48
C LEU A 145 -6.33 -10.02 -1.24
N PRO A 146 -6.44 -8.77 -0.78
CA PRO A 146 -7.17 -7.75 -1.52
C PRO A 146 -6.46 -7.38 -2.81
N CYS A 147 -7.19 -7.29 -3.89
CA CYS A 147 -6.74 -6.63 -5.12
C CYS A 147 -6.77 -5.11 -4.98
N ILE A 148 -5.95 -4.42 -5.69
CA ILE A 148 -5.52 -3.03 -5.56
C ILE A 148 -6.07 -2.21 -6.74
N PRO A 149 -6.24 -0.88 -6.62
CA PRO A 149 -6.03 0.13 -5.59
C PRO A 149 -7.32 0.73 -5.00
N GLN A 150 -7.16 1.41 -3.87
CA GLN A 150 -8.23 2.12 -3.18
C GLN A 150 -8.80 3.26 -4.02
N VAL A 151 -10.02 3.10 -4.49
CA VAL A 151 -10.90 4.26 -4.70
C VAL A 151 -11.83 4.32 -3.49
N ALA A 152 -11.62 5.34 -2.66
CA ALA A 152 -12.50 5.61 -1.54
C ALA A 152 -13.83 6.13 -2.07
N CYS A 153 -14.73 5.24 -2.45
CA CYS A 153 -16.12 5.62 -2.68
C CYS A 153 -16.76 5.88 -1.30
N ARG A 154 -16.81 7.16 -0.90
CA ARG A 154 -17.64 7.59 0.24
C ARG A 154 -19.10 7.43 -0.19
N LEU A 155 -19.70 6.33 0.21
CA LEU A 155 -21.15 6.21 0.20
C LEU A 155 -21.67 7.13 1.32
N ARG A 156 -22.36 8.20 0.94
CA ARG A 156 -23.22 9.00 1.83
C ARG A 156 -24.45 8.21 2.22
#